data_5c3908fdb6b0e94e647ad544f98e2a5f
#
_entry.id   5c3908fdb6b0e94e647ad544f98e2a5f
#
_cell.length_a   1.000
_cell.length_b   1.000
_cell.length_c   1.000
_cell.angle_alpha   90.00
_cell.angle_beta   90.00
_cell.angle_gamma   90.00
#
_symmetry.space_group_name_H-M   'P 1'
#
loop_
_entity.id
_entity.type
_entity.pdbx_description
1 polymer ?
#
loop_
_entity_poly.entity_id
_entity_poly.type
_entity_poly.pdbx_seq_one_letter_code
_entity_poly.pdbx_strand_id
1 'polypeptide(L)'
;MKRICSICLFAWLAVPLAAEAAGLGGHPSGKKTNREQYARLCERFESGDTTLTPDQCATVYYGFAAQSRYNGSLGYGEEDAMALIEQDKPQEAFALCERILSKAPVSLQGHMTLLLAAGRAAVPPEQAYRYAIRFDGLLDAVFRSGDGRSVRTAFRVLSVADEYVVMQALGVESVLSQSLVEEHYNRIEISGATDYEGDEIYFDVSLPMKHLDQVFGKK
;
A
#
# COMPACT_ATOMS: atom_id res chain seq x y z
N MET A 1 -31.07 -6.47 1.71
CA MET A 1 -31.15 -5.14 2.37
C MET A 1 -29.81 -4.49 2.20
N LYS A 2 -29.76 -3.50 1.30
CA LYS A 2 -28.55 -2.77 0.90
C LYS A 2 -28.12 -1.83 2.03
N ARG A 3 -26.90 -1.93 2.53
CA ARG A 3 -26.24 -0.86 3.27
C ARG A 3 -24.93 -0.53 2.58
N ILE A 4 -25.03 0.55 1.83
CA ILE A 4 -23.94 1.22 1.14
C ILE A 4 -23.05 1.86 2.22
N CYS A 5 -21.79 1.46 2.30
CA CYS A 5 -20.79 2.17 3.07
C CYS A 5 -20.23 3.29 2.18
N SER A 6 -20.79 4.49 2.38
CA SER A 6 -20.34 5.72 1.71
C SER A 6 -19.06 6.18 2.40
N ILE A 7 -17.92 5.89 1.84
CA ILE A 7 -16.63 6.42 2.27
C ILE A 7 -16.20 7.50 1.28
N CYS A 8 -16.31 8.74 1.76
CA CYS A 8 -15.64 9.96 1.36
C CYS A 8 -15.46 10.27 -0.12
N LEU A 9 -16.46 11.01 -0.64
CA LEU A 9 -16.24 11.95 -1.75
C LEU A 9 -15.28 13.07 -1.26
N PHE A 10 -14.04 13.08 -1.71
CA PHE A 10 -13.20 14.27 -1.70
C PHE A 10 -13.01 14.76 -3.13
N ALA A 11 -13.51 15.96 -3.37
CA ALA A 11 -13.42 16.68 -4.63
C ALA A 11 -11.98 16.98 -4.99
N TRP A 12 -11.55 16.57 -6.17
CA TRP A 12 -10.31 16.97 -6.81
C TRP A 12 -10.35 18.43 -7.23
N LEU A 13 -9.55 19.28 -6.58
CA LEU A 13 -9.19 20.59 -7.07
C LEU A 13 -7.86 20.48 -7.83
N ALA A 14 -7.94 20.66 -9.13
CA ALA A 14 -6.78 20.72 -10.02
C ALA A 14 -5.96 22.01 -9.74
N VAL A 15 -4.68 21.87 -9.44
CA VAL A 15 -3.71 22.95 -9.38
C VAL A 15 -2.70 22.76 -10.50
N PRO A 16 -2.39 23.80 -11.29
CA PRO A 16 -1.50 23.67 -12.45
C PRO A 16 -0.03 23.59 -12.05
N LEU A 17 0.68 22.72 -12.76
CA LEU A 17 2.11 22.45 -12.68
C LEU A 17 2.90 23.62 -13.26
N ALA A 18 3.76 24.25 -12.46
CA ALA A 18 4.86 25.09 -12.94
C ALA A 18 6.18 24.33 -12.78
N ALA A 19 6.85 24.10 -13.89
CA ALA A 19 8.18 23.49 -13.94
C ALA A 19 9.25 24.56 -13.69
N GLU A 20 10.15 24.33 -12.76
CA GLU A 20 11.43 25.03 -12.69
C GLU A 20 12.58 24.04 -12.60
N ALA A 21 13.48 24.16 -13.57
CA ALA A 21 14.75 23.44 -13.65
C ALA A 21 15.87 24.32 -13.03
N ALA A 22 16.67 23.74 -12.13
CA ALA A 22 18.02 24.18 -11.81
C ALA A 22 18.74 23.03 -11.10
N GLY A 23 19.85 22.50 -11.66
CA GLY A 23 21.17 23.06 -11.53
C GLY A 23 22.09 22.00 -10.95
N LEU A 24 23.04 21.50 -11.75
CA LEU A 24 24.13 20.56 -11.52
C LEU A 24 25.05 20.94 -10.34
N GLY A 25 25.49 19.97 -9.55
CA GLY A 25 26.67 20.11 -8.72
C GLY A 25 26.90 19.00 -7.70
N GLY A 26 27.94 18.14 -7.91
CA GLY A 26 28.67 17.47 -6.85
C GLY A 26 28.30 16.02 -6.53
N HIS A 27 29.10 15.07 -6.99
CA HIS A 27 29.09 13.66 -6.58
C HIS A 27 29.65 13.50 -5.15
N PRO A 28 28.85 12.98 -4.20
CA PRO A 28 29.40 12.23 -3.07
C PRO A 28 28.92 10.76 -3.12
N SER A 29 29.73 9.86 -2.59
CA SER A 29 29.61 8.40 -2.59
C SER A 29 28.16 7.88 -2.44
N GLY A 30 27.52 7.48 -3.54
CA GLY A 30 26.08 7.36 -3.69
C GLY A 30 25.35 6.33 -2.81
N LYS A 31 26.02 5.35 -2.18
CA LYS A 31 25.32 4.33 -1.38
C LYS A 31 24.98 4.75 0.05
N LYS A 32 25.83 5.56 0.69
CA LYS A 32 25.61 6.01 2.07
C LYS A 32 24.54 7.10 2.11
N THR A 33 24.56 7.99 1.14
CA THR A 33 23.61 9.09 0.98
C THR A 33 22.18 8.60 0.71
N ASN A 34 22.01 7.55 -0.12
CA ASN A 34 20.70 6.97 -0.40
C ASN A 34 20.06 6.32 0.84
N ARG A 35 20.85 5.63 1.67
CA ARG A 35 20.32 4.98 2.88
C ARG A 35 19.88 6.01 3.94
N GLU A 36 20.66 7.06 4.12
CA GLU A 36 20.32 8.15 5.06
C GLU A 36 19.09 8.93 4.59
N GLN A 37 18.98 9.18 3.28
CA GLN A 37 17.83 9.86 2.70
C GLN A 37 16.55 9.01 2.86
N TYR A 38 16.64 7.69 2.59
CA TYR A 38 15.52 6.78 2.82
C TYR A 38 15.10 6.76 4.29
N ALA A 39 16.03 6.66 5.24
CA ALA A 39 15.74 6.67 6.66
C ALA A 39 14.98 7.95 7.08
N ARG A 40 15.42 9.12 6.61
CA ARG A 40 14.71 10.40 6.88
C ARG A 40 13.31 10.44 6.28
N LEU A 41 13.11 9.87 5.11
CA LEU A 41 11.77 9.77 4.51
C LEU A 41 10.86 8.86 5.33
N CYS A 42 11.38 7.72 5.81
CA CYS A 42 10.64 6.83 6.70
C CYS A 42 10.26 7.53 8.01
N GLU A 43 11.17 8.26 8.66
CA GLU A 43 10.88 9.03 9.87
C GLU A 43 9.77 10.05 9.64
N ARG A 44 9.81 10.80 8.54
CA ARG A 44 8.75 11.75 8.16
C ARG A 44 7.42 11.04 7.93
N PHE A 45 7.43 9.93 7.20
CA PHE A 45 6.24 9.14 6.93
C PHE A 45 5.63 8.59 8.22
N GLU A 46 6.44 7.95 9.07
CA GLU A 46 6.00 7.35 10.33
C GLU A 46 5.50 8.40 11.34
N SER A 47 6.07 9.62 11.32
CA SER A 47 5.57 10.75 12.14
C SER A 47 4.25 11.35 11.64
N GLY A 48 3.76 10.93 10.47
CA GLY A 48 2.52 11.45 9.87
C GLY A 48 2.69 12.82 9.21
N ASP A 49 3.87 13.07 8.62
CA ASP A 49 4.12 14.26 7.81
C ASP A 49 3.25 14.25 6.55
N THR A 50 2.27 15.12 6.49
CA THR A 50 1.30 15.25 5.40
C THR A 50 1.84 15.99 4.18
N THR A 51 3.11 16.41 4.19
CA THR A 51 3.75 17.15 3.09
C THR A 51 4.62 16.29 2.19
N LEU A 52 4.61 14.96 2.38
CA LEU A 52 5.32 14.04 1.52
C LEU A 52 4.74 14.06 0.11
N THR A 53 5.64 14.17 -0.90
CA THR A 53 5.22 14.09 -2.30
C THR A 53 4.89 12.64 -2.69
N PRO A 54 4.11 12.42 -3.77
CA PRO A 54 3.86 11.08 -4.29
C PRO A 54 5.12 10.25 -4.55
N ASP A 55 6.19 10.87 -5.10
CA ASP A 55 7.45 10.18 -5.35
C ASP A 55 8.19 9.81 -4.05
N GLN A 56 8.03 10.61 -2.99
CA GLN A 56 8.57 10.31 -1.67
C GLN A 56 7.80 9.15 -1.03
N CYS A 57 6.48 9.11 -1.14
CA CYS A 57 5.65 7.98 -0.69
C CYS A 57 6.02 6.69 -1.45
N ALA A 58 6.19 6.76 -2.77
CA ALA A 58 6.64 5.63 -3.58
C ALA A 58 8.04 5.14 -3.16
N THR A 59 8.95 6.08 -2.83
CA THR A 59 10.28 5.74 -2.30
C THR A 59 10.19 5.02 -0.96
N VAL A 60 9.31 5.46 -0.06
CA VAL A 60 9.07 4.79 1.24
C VAL A 60 8.48 3.41 1.01
N TYR A 61 7.45 3.29 0.18
CA TYR A 61 6.77 2.02 -0.09
C TYR A 61 7.76 1.00 -0.68
N TYR A 62 8.28 1.23 -1.87
CA TYR A 62 9.15 0.26 -2.54
C TYR A 62 10.50 0.05 -1.87
N GLY A 63 11.04 1.08 -1.21
CA GLY A 63 12.28 0.98 -0.45
C GLY A 63 12.20 0.04 0.75
N PHE A 64 11.00 -0.25 1.24
CA PHE A 64 10.78 -1.20 2.33
C PHE A 64 11.16 -2.64 1.96
N ALA A 65 11.02 -3.04 0.69
CA ALA A 65 11.44 -4.36 0.21
C ALA A 65 12.94 -4.66 0.41
N ALA A 66 13.78 -3.62 0.56
CA ALA A 66 15.20 -3.78 0.83
C ALA A 66 15.54 -3.80 2.33
N GLN A 67 14.57 -3.66 3.22
CA GLN A 67 14.79 -3.66 4.67
C GLN A 67 14.79 -5.09 5.23
N SER A 68 15.62 -5.32 6.26
CA SER A 68 15.69 -6.65 6.93
C SER A 68 14.39 -7.07 7.60
N ARG A 69 13.50 -6.13 7.89
CA ARG A 69 12.17 -6.38 8.48
C ARG A 69 11.08 -6.66 7.44
N TYR A 70 11.39 -6.58 6.14
CA TYR A 70 10.44 -6.91 5.08
C TYR A 70 10.04 -8.39 5.14
N ASN A 71 8.74 -8.64 5.14
CA ASN A 71 8.16 -9.98 5.23
C ASN A 71 6.93 -10.09 4.31
N GLY A 72 7.11 -9.69 3.06
CA GLY A 72 6.03 -9.52 2.09
C GLY A 72 5.17 -10.74 1.78
N SER A 73 5.60 -11.93 2.21
CA SER A 73 4.90 -13.19 1.90
C SER A 73 4.14 -13.77 3.09
N LEU A 74 4.48 -13.39 4.32
CA LEU A 74 3.98 -14.06 5.53
C LEU A 74 3.05 -13.18 6.38
N GLY A 75 2.86 -11.90 5.99
CA GLY A 75 2.07 -10.94 6.75
C GLY A 75 2.66 -10.57 8.12
N TYR A 76 1.98 -9.72 8.84
CA TYR A 76 2.40 -9.23 10.16
C TYR A 76 1.30 -9.37 11.21
N GLY A 77 0.22 -10.12 10.90
CA GLY A 77 -0.94 -10.33 11.77
C GLY A 77 -2.15 -9.44 11.42
N GLU A 78 -2.21 -8.96 10.18
CA GLU A 78 -3.32 -8.12 9.69
C GLU A 78 -4.68 -8.84 9.77
N GLU A 79 -4.69 -10.15 9.53
CA GLU A 79 -5.90 -10.98 9.64
C GLU A 79 -6.46 -11.00 11.07
N ASP A 80 -5.59 -11.08 12.08
CA ASP A 80 -6.00 -11.02 13.49
C ASP A 80 -6.65 -9.67 13.82
N ALA A 81 -6.11 -8.57 13.26
CA ALA A 81 -6.68 -7.25 13.45
C ALA A 81 -8.06 -7.12 12.80
N MET A 82 -8.26 -7.70 11.61
CA MET A 82 -9.57 -7.74 10.95
C MET A 82 -10.56 -8.59 11.76
N ALA A 83 -10.16 -9.75 12.26
CA ALA A 83 -10.99 -10.61 13.11
C ALA A 83 -11.46 -9.88 14.40
N LEU A 84 -10.63 -9.01 14.98
CA LEU A 84 -11.04 -8.18 16.11
C LEU A 84 -12.14 -7.16 15.73
N ILE A 85 -12.09 -6.61 14.51
CA ILE A 85 -13.16 -5.72 14.01
C ILE A 85 -14.47 -6.49 13.85
N GLU A 86 -14.42 -7.71 13.33
CA GLU A 86 -15.59 -8.60 13.18
C GLU A 86 -16.21 -9.00 14.54
N GLN A 87 -15.37 -9.11 15.58
CA GLN A 87 -15.79 -9.38 16.97
C GLN A 87 -16.28 -8.12 17.70
N ASP A 88 -16.43 -6.99 17.02
CA ASP A 88 -16.82 -5.68 17.60
C ASP A 88 -15.86 -5.17 18.70
N LYS A 89 -14.54 -5.41 18.48
CA LYS A 89 -13.45 -4.98 19.35
C LYS A 89 -12.53 -3.94 18.66
N PRO A 90 -13.06 -2.79 18.25
CA PRO A 90 -12.31 -1.86 17.41
C PRO A 90 -11.11 -1.22 18.11
N GLN A 91 -11.13 -1.06 19.44
CA GLN A 91 -9.99 -0.51 20.19
C GLN A 91 -8.82 -1.50 20.23
N GLU A 92 -9.11 -2.81 20.39
CA GLU A 92 -8.08 -3.85 20.36
C GLU A 92 -7.51 -3.99 18.94
N ALA A 93 -8.37 -3.94 17.91
CA ALA A 93 -7.96 -3.94 16.50
C ALA A 93 -7.04 -2.75 16.20
N PHE A 94 -7.43 -1.54 16.61
CA PHE A 94 -6.63 -0.33 16.43
C PHE A 94 -5.23 -0.47 17.06
N ALA A 95 -5.16 -0.88 18.34
CA ALA A 95 -3.90 -1.08 19.03
C ALA A 95 -3.03 -2.19 18.38
N LEU A 96 -3.66 -3.23 17.82
CA LEU A 96 -2.94 -4.27 17.07
C LEU A 96 -2.38 -3.70 15.75
N CYS A 97 -3.18 -2.93 15.00
CA CYS A 97 -2.72 -2.28 13.77
C CYS A 97 -1.54 -1.33 14.02
N GLU A 98 -1.54 -0.55 15.10
CA GLU A 98 -0.38 0.29 15.44
C GLU A 98 0.89 -0.56 15.67
N ARG A 99 0.77 -1.71 16.34
CA ARG A 99 1.90 -2.66 16.50
C ARG A 99 2.36 -3.26 15.17
N ILE A 100 1.43 -3.60 14.28
CA ILE A 100 1.73 -4.09 12.93
C ILE A 100 2.50 -3.01 12.16
N LEU A 101 1.98 -1.79 12.12
CA LEU A 101 2.57 -0.67 11.39
C LEU A 101 3.92 -0.23 11.97
N SER A 102 4.20 -0.46 13.26
CA SER A 102 5.54 -0.24 13.81
C SER A 102 6.60 -1.18 13.21
N LYS A 103 6.20 -2.38 12.77
CA LYS A 103 7.08 -3.37 12.11
C LYS A 103 7.08 -3.22 10.59
N ALA A 104 5.90 -2.99 10.02
CA ALA A 104 5.64 -2.86 8.59
C ALA A 104 4.92 -1.54 8.28
N PRO A 105 5.60 -0.39 8.33
CA PRO A 105 4.97 0.92 8.22
C PRO A 105 4.31 1.16 6.85
N VAL A 106 4.56 0.29 5.88
CA VAL A 106 4.01 0.38 4.52
C VAL A 106 2.95 -0.68 4.21
N SER A 107 2.51 -1.49 5.20
CA SER A 107 1.45 -2.47 4.99
C SER A 107 0.15 -1.77 4.61
N LEU A 108 -0.30 -1.90 3.35
CA LEU A 108 -1.58 -1.35 2.89
C LEU A 108 -2.74 -1.95 3.67
N GLN A 109 -2.74 -3.27 3.86
CA GLN A 109 -3.78 -3.94 4.65
C GLN A 109 -3.78 -3.46 6.10
N GLY A 110 -2.60 -3.28 6.72
CA GLY A 110 -2.48 -2.75 8.08
C GLY A 110 -3.06 -1.33 8.21
N HIS A 111 -2.77 -0.44 7.23
CA HIS A 111 -3.35 0.91 7.22
C HIS A 111 -4.86 0.90 6.98
N MET A 112 -5.34 0.09 6.04
CA MET A 112 -6.78 -0.03 5.76
C MET A 112 -7.55 -0.52 6.99
N THR A 113 -7.05 -1.59 7.64
CA THR A 113 -7.67 -2.15 8.86
C THR A 113 -7.62 -1.15 10.01
N LEU A 114 -6.51 -0.39 10.14
CA LEU A 114 -6.40 0.68 11.13
C LEU A 114 -7.45 1.76 10.92
N LEU A 115 -7.68 2.20 9.68
CA LEU A 115 -8.70 3.20 9.37
C LEU A 115 -10.12 2.70 9.69
N LEU A 116 -10.42 1.43 9.39
CA LEU A 116 -11.69 0.81 9.76
C LEU A 116 -11.88 0.78 11.28
N ALA A 117 -10.82 0.40 12.01
CA ALA A 117 -10.82 0.38 13.47
C ALA A 117 -10.95 1.80 14.06
N ALA A 118 -10.23 2.78 13.51
CA ALA A 118 -10.27 4.17 13.95
C ALA A 118 -11.67 4.77 13.86
N GLY A 119 -12.40 4.50 12.77
CA GLY A 119 -13.77 4.96 12.58
C GLY A 119 -14.76 4.40 13.63
N ARG A 120 -14.50 3.19 14.13
CA ARG A 120 -15.35 2.53 15.15
C ARG A 120 -14.87 2.82 16.58
N ALA A 121 -13.58 3.07 16.77
CA ALA A 121 -12.96 3.31 18.08
C ALA A 121 -13.05 4.77 18.54
N ALA A 122 -13.74 5.64 17.77
CA ALA A 122 -13.87 7.08 18.05
C ALA A 122 -12.49 7.79 18.18
N VAL A 123 -11.54 7.44 17.34
CA VAL A 123 -10.23 8.10 17.26
C VAL A 123 -10.43 9.58 16.86
N PRO A 124 -9.66 10.53 17.44
CA PRO A 124 -9.77 11.92 17.07
C PRO A 124 -9.62 12.15 15.55
N PRO A 125 -10.46 13.02 14.94
CA PRO A 125 -10.47 13.20 13.48
C PRO A 125 -9.12 13.62 12.91
N GLU A 126 -8.33 14.43 13.63
CA GLU A 126 -7.00 14.84 13.21
C GLU A 126 -6.02 13.64 13.12
N GLN A 127 -6.11 12.74 14.09
CA GLN A 127 -5.29 11.51 14.08
C GLN A 127 -5.73 10.58 12.95
N ALA A 128 -7.03 10.37 12.78
CA ALA A 128 -7.58 9.57 11.69
C ALA A 128 -7.17 10.13 10.31
N TYR A 129 -7.17 11.45 10.13
CA TYR A 129 -6.72 12.12 8.92
C TYR A 129 -5.25 11.83 8.58
N ARG A 130 -4.34 11.84 9.57
CA ARG A 130 -2.93 11.49 9.35
C ARG A 130 -2.74 10.04 8.91
N TYR A 131 -3.57 9.12 9.39
CA TYR A 131 -3.56 7.74 8.93
C TYR A 131 -4.09 7.62 7.49
N ALA A 132 -5.17 8.34 7.16
CA ALA A 132 -5.72 8.36 5.82
C ALA A 132 -4.71 8.86 4.78
N ILE A 133 -4.03 9.99 5.04
CA ILE A 133 -2.99 10.53 4.13
C ILE A 133 -1.85 9.54 3.91
N ARG A 134 -1.42 8.82 4.95
CA ARG A 134 -0.38 7.79 4.78
C ARG A 134 -0.86 6.64 3.90
N PHE A 135 -2.08 6.15 4.16
CA PHE A 135 -2.69 5.11 3.34
C PHE A 135 -2.83 5.54 1.87
N ASP A 136 -3.39 6.72 1.63
CA ASP A 136 -3.58 7.28 0.29
C ASP A 136 -2.25 7.43 -0.45
N GLY A 137 -1.20 7.91 0.22
CA GLY A 137 0.13 8.06 -0.37
C GLY A 137 0.78 6.73 -0.76
N LEU A 138 0.56 5.66 0.02
CA LEU A 138 1.04 4.31 -0.31
C LEU A 138 0.22 3.69 -1.45
N LEU A 139 -1.09 3.84 -1.42
CA LEU A 139 -1.98 3.34 -2.46
C LEU A 139 -1.71 4.03 -3.81
N ASP A 140 -1.51 5.36 -3.79
CA ASP A 140 -1.11 6.13 -4.98
C ASP A 140 0.23 5.63 -5.54
N ALA A 141 1.19 5.24 -4.71
CA ALA A 141 2.45 4.65 -5.16
C ALA A 141 2.22 3.36 -5.98
N VAL A 142 1.23 2.53 -5.60
CA VAL A 142 0.86 1.34 -6.36
C VAL A 142 0.16 1.72 -7.66
N PHE A 143 -0.82 2.60 -7.64
CA PHE A 143 -1.55 3.03 -8.85
C PHE A 143 -0.64 3.72 -9.87
N ARG A 144 0.38 4.43 -9.44
CA ARG A 144 1.39 5.05 -10.33
C ARG A 144 2.38 4.06 -10.92
N SER A 145 2.45 2.82 -10.45
CA SER A 145 3.33 1.80 -11.00
C SER A 145 2.82 1.20 -12.32
N GLY A 146 1.51 1.29 -12.57
CA GLY A 146 0.86 0.76 -13.78
C GLY A 146 -0.62 1.06 -13.80
N ASP A 147 -1.33 0.49 -14.76
CA ASP A 147 -2.79 0.53 -14.88
C ASP A 147 -3.46 -0.84 -14.66
N GLY A 148 -2.67 -1.88 -14.39
CA GLY A 148 -3.16 -3.23 -14.13
C GLY A 148 -3.71 -3.98 -15.35
N ARG A 149 -3.68 -3.42 -16.57
CA ARG A 149 -4.36 -3.97 -17.76
C ARG A 149 -3.55 -5.05 -18.50
N SER A 150 -2.29 -5.20 -18.18
CA SER A 150 -1.40 -6.19 -18.81
C SER A 150 -0.19 -6.47 -17.93
N VAL A 151 0.54 -7.52 -18.23
CA VAL A 151 1.85 -7.82 -17.60
C VAL A 151 2.80 -6.61 -17.63
N ARG A 152 2.83 -5.85 -18.76
CA ARG A 152 3.74 -4.69 -18.90
C ARG A 152 3.33 -3.48 -18.07
N THR A 153 2.09 -3.39 -17.71
CA THR A 153 1.51 -2.28 -16.96
C THR A 153 0.87 -2.76 -15.65
N ALA A 154 1.34 -3.91 -15.14
CA ALA A 154 0.88 -4.50 -13.90
C ALA A 154 1.09 -3.57 -12.71
N PHE A 155 0.17 -3.57 -11.77
CA PHE A 155 0.36 -2.92 -10.48
C PHE A 155 1.45 -3.63 -9.69
N ARG A 156 2.48 -2.90 -9.27
CA ARG A 156 3.54 -3.49 -8.45
C ARG A 156 3.19 -3.43 -6.97
N VAL A 157 3.26 -4.58 -6.30
CA VAL A 157 2.91 -4.72 -4.89
C VAL A 157 4.05 -5.31 -4.06
N LEU A 158 4.01 -5.09 -2.75
CA LEU A 158 4.96 -5.65 -1.79
C LEU A 158 4.48 -6.95 -1.14
N SER A 159 3.20 -7.25 -1.23
CA SER A 159 2.60 -8.47 -0.70
C SER A 159 1.37 -8.88 -1.49
N VAL A 160 0.97 -10.14 -1.38
CA VAL A 160 -0.31 -10.61 -1.94
C VAL A 160 -1.49 -9.91 -1.24
N ALA A 161 -1.36 -9.58 0.05
CA ALA A 161 -2.38 -8.83 0.78
C ALA A 161 -2.65 -7.44 0.17
N ASP A 162 -1.62 -6.79 -0.40
CA ASP A 162 -1.77 -5.49 -1.07
C ASP A 162 -2.63 -5.59 -2.35
N GLU A 163 -2.62 -6.75 -3.04
CA GLU A 163 -3.49 -6.97 -4.21
C GLU A 163 -4.97 -6.81 -3.84
N TYR A 164 -5.37 -7.41 -2.70
CA TYR A 164 -6.75 -7.33 -2.23
C TYR A 164 -7.14 -5.91 -1.82
N VAL A 165 -6.22 -5.15 -1.23
CA VAL A 165 -6.45 -3.73 -0.90
C VAL A 165 -6.64 -2.90 -2.17
N VAL A 166 -5.80 -3.13 -3.19
CA VAL A 166 -5.93 -2.47 -4.50
C VAL A 166 -7.25 -2.83 -5.16
N MET A 167 -7.61 -4.11 -5.21
CA MET A 167 -8.89 -4.55 -5.76
C MET A 167 -10.09 -3.93 -5.03
N GLN A 168 -10.02 -3.84 -3.70
CA GLN A 168 -11.06 -3.17 -2.92
C GLN A 168 -11.13 -1.68 -3.24
N ALA A 169 -10.00 -0.99 -3.41
CA ALA A 169 -9.96 0.42 -3.80
C ALA A 169 -10.49 0.66 -5.22
N LEU A 170 -10.31 -0.30 -6.14
CA LEU A 170 -10.91 -0.28 -7.48
C LEU A 170 -12.39 -0.66 -7.50
N GLY A 171 -12.96 -1.01 -6.35
CA GLY A 171 -14.36 -1.42 -6.22
C GLY A 171 -14.68 -2.74 -6.91
N VAL A 172 -13.75 -3.69 -6.91
CA VAL A 172 -13.96 -5.03 -7.47
C VAL A 172 -15.09 -5.74 -6.72
N GLU A 173 -16.08 -6.25 -7.47
CA GLU A 173 -17.25 -6.89 -6.90
C GLU A 173 -16.96 -8.33 -6.44
N SER A 174 -16.28 -9.12 -7.28
CA SER A 174 -15.79 -10.44 -6.90
C SER A 174 -14.64 -10.92 -7.77
N VAL A 175 -13.80 -11.77 -7.20
CA VAL A 175 -12.72 -12.48 -7.88
C VAL A 175 -13.27 -13.80 -8.41
N LEU A 176 -13.08 -14.06 -9.70
CA LEU A 176 -13.53 -15.28 -10.38
C LEU A 176 -12.43 -16.34 -10.41
N SER A 177 -11.21 -15.93 -10.74
CA SER A 177 -10.04 -16.81 -10.75
C SER A 177 -8.75 -16.02 -10.49
N GLN A 178 -7.70 -16.76 -10.09
CA GLN A 178 -6.36 -16.21 -9.91
C GLN A 178 -5.35 -17.20 -10.50
N SER A 179 -4.39 -16.70 -11.26
CA SER A 179 -3.33 -17.50 -11.87
C SER A 179 -2.01 -16.75 -11.89
N LEU A 180 -0.91 -17.47 -11.66
CA LEU A 180 0.44 -16.94 -11.84
C LEU A 180 0.84 -17.07 -13.31
N VAL A 181 1.23 -15.98 -13.94
CA VAL A 181 1.68 -15.92 -15.33
C VAL A 181 3.09 -15.33 -15.40
N GLU A 182 3.89 -15.74 -16.39
CA GLU A 182 5.26 -15.27 -16.60
C GLU A 182 6.11 -15.25 -15.30
N GLU A 183 5.99 -16.33 -14.49
CA GLU A 183 6.74 -16.61 -13.26
C GLU A 183 6.45 -15.68 -12.06
N HIS A 184 6.09 -14.41 -12.26
CA HIS A 184 5.95 -13.45 -11.16
C HIS A 184 4.88 -12.39 -11.35
N TYR A 185 3.89 -12.66 -12.20
CA TYR A 185 2.70 -11.82 -12.31
C TYR A 185 1.46 -12.60 -11.91
N ASN A 186 0.67 -12.03 -11.01
CA ASN A 186 -0.67 -12.54 -10.74
C ASN A 186 -1.65 -11.91 -11.74
N ARG A 187 -2.37 -12.76 -12.46
CA ARG A 187 -3.53 -12.41 -13.26
C ARG A 187 -4.77 -12.80 -12.48
N ILE A 188 -5.63 -11.82 -12.21
CA ILE A 188 -6.87 -12.00 -11.46
C ILE A 188 -8.04 -11.66 -12.38
N GLU A 189 -8.92 -12.64 -12.61
CA GLU A 189 -10.19 -12.44 -13.33
C GLU A 189 -11.24 -11.93 -12.34
N ILE A 190 -11.99 -10.89 -12.72
CA ILE A 190 -12.99 -10.23 -11.88
C ILE A 190 -14.34 -10.19 -12.58
N SER A 191 -15.44 -10.14 -11.81
CA SER A 191 -16.80 -10.04 -12.37
C SER A 191 -17.24 -8.62 -12.68
N GLY A 192 -16.56 -7.62 -12.15
CA GLY A 192 -16.85 -6.20 -12.33
C GLY A 192 -16.12 -5.36 -11.29
N ALA A 193 -16.02 -4.07 -11.58
CA ALA A 193 -15.44 -3.08 -10.67
C ALA A 193 -16.08 -1.72 -10.90
N THR A 194 -16.11 -0.87 -9.88
CA THR A 194 -16.67 0.48 -9.97
C THR A 194 -15.71 1.45 -10.64
N ASP A 195 -14.43 1.35 -10.28
CA ASP A 195 -13.38 2.30 -10.69
C ASP A 195 -12.28 1.65 -11.56
N TYR A 196 -12.64 0.57 -12.26
CA TYR A 196 -11.74 -0.13 -13.19
C TYR A 196 -12.51 -0.67 -14.38
N GLU A 197 -12.00 -0.41 -15.59
CA GLU A 197 -12.55 -0.91 -16.83
C GLU A 197 -11.76 -2.14 -17.30
N GLY A 198 -12.32 -3.32 -17.15
CA GLY A 198 -11.75 -4.60 -17.56
C GLY A 198 -12.27 -5.72 -16.70
N ASP A 199 -12.01 -6.95 -17.15
CA ASP A 199 -12.37 -8.21 -16.49
C ASP A 199 -11.13 -8.96 -15.93
N GLU A 200 -9.94 -8.38 -16.11
CA GLU A 200 -8.68 -8.91 -15.60
C GLU A 200 -7.83 -7.80 -14.99
N ILE A 201 -7.17 -8.10 -13.88
CA ILE A 201 -6.19 -7.22 -13.24
C ILE A 201 -4.86 -7.97 -13.11
N TYR A 202 -3.76 -7.30 -13.48
CA TYR A 202 -2.41 -7.84 -13.41
C TYR A 202 -1.62 -7.18 -12.28
N PHE A 203 -0.96 -8.01 -11.44
CA PHE A 203 -0.07 -7.57 -10.37
C PHE A 203 1.35 -8.11 -10.58
N ASP A 204 2.36 -7.25 -10.45
CA ASP A 204 3.77 -7.62 -10.38
C ASP A 204 4.10 -8.03 -8.93
N VAL A 205 4.23 -9.33 -8.69
CA VAL A 205 4.58 -9.95 -7.41
C VAL A 205 6.04 -10.38 -7.34
N SER A 206 6.90 -9.83 -8.19
CA SER A 206 8.34 -10.16 -8.23
C SER A 206 9.05 -9.90 -6.90
N LEU A 207 8.66 -8.85 -6.16
CA LEU A 207 9.24 -8.52 -4.85
C LEU A 207 8.90 -9.55 -3.77
N PRO A 208 7.63 -9.90 -3.51
CA PRO A 208 7.29 -10.95 -2.55
C PRO A 208 7.83 -12.32 -2.96
N MET A 209 7.82 -12.68 -4.24
CA MET A 209 8.38 -13.96 -4.71
C MET A 209 9.89 -14.05 -4.50
N LYS A 210 10.63 -12.98 -4.81
CA LYS A 210 12.06 -12.92 -4.53
C LYS A 210 12.37 -13.08 -3.02
N HIS A 211 11.54 -12.55 -2.17
CA HIS A 211 11.67 -12.74 -0.72
C HIS A 211 11.44 -14.20 -0.33
N LEU A 212 10.41 -14.85 -0.87
CA LEU A 212 10.16 -16.30 -0.68
C LEU A 212 11.36 -17.15 -1.10
N ASP A 213 11.93 -16.88 -2.29
CA ASP A 213 13.12 -17.57 -2.78
C ASP A 213 14.33 -17.43 -1.82
N GLN A 214 14.47 -16.27 -1.16
CA GLN A 214 15.54 -16.03 -0.20
C GLN A 214 15.32 -16.78 1.12
N VAL A 215 14.06 -16.87 1.58
CA VAL A 215 13.71 -17.52 2.85
C VAL A 215 13.70 -19.04 2.73
N PHE A 216 13.17 -19.57 1.64
CA PHE A 216 12.97 -21.02 1.46
C PHE A 216 14.01 -21.68 0.54
N GLY A 217 14.88 -20.90 -0.11
CA GLY A 217 15.86 -21.38 -1.07
C GLY A 217 15.21 -21.77 -2.41
N LYS A 218 15.88 -21.48 -3.54
CA LYS A 218 15.48 -22.11 -4.81
C LYS A 218 15.79 -23.59 -4.70
N LYS A 219 14.75 -24.44 -4.80
CA LYS A 219 14.95 -25.86 -5.11
C LYS A 219 15.38 -26.03 -6.56
#